data_56e46ff7b3e51166a24f05ba63cf4fcc
#
_entry.id   56e46ff7b3e51166a24f05ba63cf4fcc
#
_cell.length_a   1.000
_cell.length_b   1.000
_cell.length_c   1.000
_cell.angle_alpha   90.00
_cell.angle_beta   90.00
_cell.angle_gamma   90.00
#
_symmetry.space_group_name_H-M   'P 1'
#
loop_
_entity.id
_entity.type
_entity.pdbx_description
1 polymer ?
#
loop_
_entity_poly.entity_id
_entity_poly.type
_entity_poly.pdbx_seq_one_letter_code
_entity_poly.pdbx_strand_id
1 'polypeptide(L)'
;MNRQQWKDILEGLGFLAIIASLIFVGLETQNSARQTALNTQATEIAAYQALIFNISEMNAIALSDENVAEIMSEMRDGNLGSTRDLQLASALFMQFRHGDIAYFMYERGVIDESRLKSTLRPLPLDGPTGRRFWNEYKFAFVEGYRRYIDTLIDEDFYVEPASQ
;
A
#
# COMPACT_ATOMS: atom_id res chain seq x y z
N MET A 1 -36.36 37.55 -44.81
CA MET A 1 -36.50 36.97 -43.48
C MET A 1 -37.19 37.94 -42.56
N ASN A 2 -38.30 37.50 -41.90
CA ASN A 2 -39.14 38.39 -41.13
C ASN A 2 -38.51 38.57 -39.72
N ARG A 3 -38.67 39.72 -39.07
CA ARG A 3 -38.10 40.08 -37.75
C ARG A 3 -38.46 39.04 -36.65
N GLN A 4 -39.59 38.38 -36.83
CA GLN A 4 -40.08 37.31 -35.96
C GLN A 4 -39.18 36.05 -36.12
N GLN A 5 -38.87 35.66 -37.34
CA GLN A 5 -38.03 34.46 -37.60
C GLN A 5 -36.62 34.63 -37.03
N TRP A 6 -36.05 35.84 -37.03
CA TRP A 6 -34.77 36.11 -36.40
C TRP A 6 -34.83 35.99 -34.88
N LYS A 7 -35.92 36.40 -34.22
CA LYS A 7 -36.12 36.23 -32.80
C LYS A 7 -36.17 34.74 -32.40
N ASP A 8 -36.97 33.97 -33.15
CA ASP A 8 -37.14 32.53 -32.88
C ASP A 8 -35.80 31.73 -33.03
N ILE A 9 -35.00 32.14 -34.03
CA ILE A 9 -33.66 31.54 -34.23
C ILE A 9 -32.70 31.91 -33.09
N LEU A 10 -32.66 33.15 -32.66
CA LEU A 10 -31.83 33.63 -31.55
C LEU A 10 -32.23 32.98 -30.23
N GLU A 11 -33.51 32.78 -30.00
CA GLU A 11 -34.05 32.12 -28.82
C GLU A 11 -33.67 30.63 -28.80
N GLY A 12 -33.78 29.96 -29.94
CA GLY A 12 -33.35 28.56 -30.12
C GLY A 12 -31.86 28.37 -29.93
N LEU A 13 -31.03 29.28 -30.48
CA LEU A 13 -29.57 29.26 -30.29
C LEU A 13 -29.19 29.50 -28.84
N GLY A 14 -29.88 30.42 -28.15
CA GLY A 14 -29.67 30.67 -26.70
C GLY A 14 -29.98 29.43 -25.86
N PHE A 15 -31.08 28.72 -26.16
CA PHE A 15 -31.44 27.49 -25.49
C PHE A 15 -30.42 26.37 -25.72
N LEU A 16 -29.95 26.18 -26.96
CA LEU A 16 -28.90 25.22 -27.27
C LEU A 16 -27.57 25.53 -26.58
N ALA A 17 -27.20 26.80 -26.48
CA ALA A 17 -26.01 27.23 -25.76
C ALA A 17 -26.09 26.93 -24.26
N ILE A 18 -27.26 27.10 -23.65
CA ILE A 18 -27.48 26.73 -22.23
C ILE A 18 -27.36 25.23 -22.03
N ILE A 19 -27.96 24.41 -22.90
CA ILE A 19 -27.85 22.95 -22.81
C ILE A 19 -26.40 22.50 -22.97
N ALA A 20 -25.67 23.02 -23.96
CA ALA A 20 -24.27 22.71 -24.19
C ALA A 20 -23.41 23.11 -22.95
N SER A 21 -23.68 24.26 -22.37
CA SER A 21 -23.01 24.74 -21.16
C SER A 21 -23.26 23.81 -19.95
N LEU A 22 -24.49 23.35 -19.78
CA LEU A 22 -24.84 22.42 -18.69
C LEU A 22 -24.16 21.06 -18.85
N ILE A 23 -24.11 20.55 -20.09
CA ILE A 23 -23.40 19.31 -20.41
C ILE A 23 -21.90 19.48 -20.11
N PHE A 24 -21.30 20.60 -20.56
CA PHE A 24 -19.90 20.88 -20.31
C PHE A 24 -19.57 20.95 -18.81
N VAL A 25 -20.37 21.69 -18.02
CA VAL A 25 -20.22 21.77 -16.57
C VAL A 25 -20.38 20.38 -15.92
N GLY A 26 -21.34 19.57 -16.39
CA GLY A 26 -21.52 18.21 -15.89
C GLY A 26 -20.29 17.33 -16.11
N LEU A 27 -19.70 17.37 -17.32
CA LEU A 27 -18.48 16.63 -17.64
C LEU A 27 -17.26 17.13 -16.84
N GLU A 28 -17.13 18.44 -16.70
CA GLU A 28 -16.03 19.05 -15.93
C GLU A 28 -16.12 18.69 -14.45
N THR A 29 -17.33 18.71 -13.87
CA THR A 29 -17.57 18.29 -12.50
C THR A 29 -17.21 16.80 -12.30
N GLN A 30 -17.57 15.94 -13.24
CA GLN A 30 -17.22 14.52 -13.18
C GLN A 30 -15.71 14.31 -13.27
N ASN A 31 -15.02 15.01 -14.18
CA ASN A 31 -13.56 14.95 -14.30
C ASN A 31 -12.87 15.46 -13.05
N SER A 32 -13.33 16.58 -12.49
CA SER A 32 -12.81 17.15 -11.23
C SER A 32 -12.99 16.19 -10.04
N ALA A 33 -14.15 15.55 -9.93
CA ALA A 33 -14.40 14.55 -8.88
C ALA A 33 -13.46 13.35 -9.01
N ARG A 34 -13.25 12.85 -10.24
CA ARG A 34 -12.31 11.76 -10.51
C ARG A 34 -10.87 12.16 -10.15
N GLN A 35 -10.45 13.36 -10.53
CA GLN A 35 -9.11 13.87 -10.23
C GLN A 35 -8.89 14.04 -8.72
N THR A 36 -9.90 14.52 -8.00
CA THR A 36 -9.88 14.61 -6.53
C THR A 36 -9.75 13.23 -5.89
N ALA A 37 -10.49 12.23 -6.35
CA ALA A 37 -10.38 10.86 -5.84
C ALA A 37 -8.97 10.28 -6.05
N LEU A 38 -8.37 10.47 -7.24
CA LEU A 38 -7.00 10.02 -7.54
C LEU A 38 -5.96 10.73 -6.65
N ASN A 39 -6.12 12.04 -6.44
CA ASN A 39 -5.22 12.80 -5.58
C ASN A 39 -5.34 12.35 -4.11
N THR A 40 -6.55 12.07 -3.63
CA THR A 40 -6.76 11.54 -2.27
C THR A 40 -6.08 10.19 -2.12
N GLN A 41 -6.27 9.27 -3.08
CA GLN A 41 -5.60 7.96 -3.08
C GLN A 41 -4.07 8.09 -3.06
N ALA A 42 -3.51 8.97 -3.88
CA ALA A 42 -2.06 9.21 -3.91
C ALA A 42 -1.55 9.75 -2.57
N THR A 43 -2.31 10.65 -1.93
CA THR A 43 -1.97 11.21 -0.62
C THR A 43 -2.02 10.16 0.49
N GLU A 44 -3.03 9.30 0.51
CA GLU A 44 -3.14 8.19 1.47
C GLU A 44 -1.95 7.23 1.35
N ILE A 45 -1.58 6.86 0.11
CA ILE A 45 -0.43 5.99 -0.15
C ILE A 45 0.87 6.65 0.34
N ALA A 46 1.08 7.92 0.01
CA ALA A 46 2.28 8.65 0.44
C ALA A 46 2.37 8.77 1.97
N ALA A 47 1.24 9.03 2.65
CA ALA A 47 1.18 9.09 4.10
C ALA A 47 1.51 7.74 4.75
N TYR A 48 0.97 6.65 4.20
CA TYR A 48 1.26 5.30 4.70
C TYR A 48 2.73 4.91 4.46
N GLN A 49 3.27 5.21 3.28
CA GLN A 49 4.69 4.97 2.99
C GLN A 49 5.60 5.76 3.94
N ALA A 50 5.29 7.03 4.23
CA ALA A 50 6.05 7.84 5.17
C ALA A 50 6.03 7.26 6.59
N LEU A 51 4.86 6.79 7.06
CA LEU A 51 4.74 6.12 8.36
C LEU A 51 5.61 4.86 8.44
N ILE A 52 5.53 4.01 7.42
CA ILE A 52 6.30 2.77 7.39
C ILE A 52 7.80 3.05 7.23
N PHE A 53 8.19 4.09 6.48
CA PHE A 53 9.58 4.51 6.37
C PHE A 53 10.16 4.89 7.76
N ASN A 54 9.44 5.67 8.56
CA ASN A 54 9.85 6.03 9.91
C ASN A 54 10.01 4.79 10.83
N ILE A 55 9.11 3.81 10.72
CA ILE A 55 9.22 2.55 11.47
C ILE A 55 10.47 1.76 11.01
N SER A 56 10.72 1.71 9.71
CA SER A 56 11.88 1.02 9.14
C SER A 56 13.19 1.69 9.52
N GLU A 57 13.24 3.01 9.63
CA GLU A 57 14.40 3.76 10.08
C GLU A 57 14.76 3.41 11.54
N MET A 58 13.79 3.31 12.42
CA MET A 58 14.00 2.83 13.80
C MET A 58 14.60 1.42 13.83
N ASN A 59 14.09 0.51 13.01
CA ASN A 59 14.64 -0.84 12.90
C ASN A 59 16.07 -0.84 12.30
N ALA A 60 16.36 0.04 11.34
CA ALA A 60 17.69 0.16 10.76
C ALA A 60 18.74 0.59 11.80
N ILE A 61 18.39 1.46 12.74
CA ILE A 61 19.26 1.85 13.85
C ILE A 61 19.59 0.63 14.72
N ALA A 62 18.58 -0.18 15.09
CA ALA A 62 18.81 -1.41 15.87
C ALA A 62 19.68 -2.45 15.12
N LEU A 63 19.68 -2.44 13.77
CA LEU A 63 20.53 -3.30 12.98
C LEU A 63 21.99 -2.84 12.97
N SER A 64 22.26 -1.56 13.10
CA SER A 64 23.57 -0.95 12.96
C SER A 64 24.29 -0.67 14.29
N ASP A 65 23.56 -0.60 15.40
CA ASP A 65 24.09 -0.24 16.73
C ASP A 65 23.71 -1.28 17.79
N GLU A 66 24.73 -1.95 18.36
CA GLU A 66 24.57 -3.00 19.36
C GLU A 66 23.95 -2.47 20.66
N ASN A 67 24.35 -1.27 21.12
CA ASN A 67 23.81 -0.69 22.34
C ASN A 67 22.32 -0.34 22.21
N VAL A 68 21.91 0.17 21.04
CA VAL A 68 20.50 0.46 20.76
C VAL A 68 19.69 -0.84 20.69
N ALA A 69 20.26 -1.88 20.09
CA ALA A 69 19.62 -3.20 20.03
C ALA A 69 19.42 -3.80 21.42
N GLU A 70 20.39 -3.66 22.35
CA GLU A 70 20.26 -4.10 23.73
C GLU A 70 19.17 -3.34 24.48
N ILE A 71 19.14 -2.01 24.41
CA ILE A 71 18.11 -1.18 25.04
C ILE A 71 16.71 -1.55 24.51
N MET A 72 16.55 -1.73 23.22
CA MET A 72 15.26 -2.13 22.62
C MET A 72 14.83 -3.53 23.07
N SER A 73 15.78 -4.44 23.29
CA SER A 73 15.50 -5.78 23.82
C SER A 73 15.01 -5.71 25.26
N GLU A 74 15.66 -4.93 26.13
CA GLU A 74 15.24 -4.71 27.51
C GLU A 74 13.83 -4.11 27.61
N MET A 75 13.55 -3.11 26.75
CA MET A 75 12.22 -2.45 26.72
C MET A 75 11.10 -3.42 26.35
N ARG A 76 11.39 -4.43 25.55
CA ARG A 76 10.38 -5.34 25.01
C ARG A 76 10.03 -6.49 25.93
N ASP A 77 11.02 -7.17 26.51
CA ASP A 77 10.83 -8.48 27.13
C ASP A 77 11.21 -8.51 28.61
N GLY A 78 11.79 -7.44 29.15
CA GLY A 78 12.36 -7.42 30.50
C GLY A 78 13.46 -8.48 30.72
N ASN A 79 13.84 -9.17 29.65
CA ASN A 79 14.88 -10.19 29.59
C ASN A 79 15.81 -9.84 28.42
N LEU A 80 17.09 -9.77 28.68
CA LEU A 80 18.12 -9.57 27.66
C LEU A 80 18.09 -10.76 26.67
N GLY A 81 17.30 -10.62 25.59
CA GLY A 81 17.50 -11.42 24.40
C GLY A 81 18.88 -11.13 23.80
N SER A 82 19.44 -12.02 22.99
CA SER A 82 20.69 -11.67 22.35
C SER A 82 20.45 -10.50 21.37
N THR A 83 21.38 -9.51 21.38
CA THR A 83 21.43 -8.39 20.41
C THR A 83 21.18 -8.88 18.97
N ARG A 84 21.75 -10.05 18.65
CA ARG A 84 21.60 -10.67 17.33
C ARG A 84 20.17 -11.10 17.00
N ASP A 85 19.43 -11.60 17.99
CA ASP A 85 18.02 -11.99 17.79
C ASP A 85 17.16 -10.77 17.53
N LEU A 86 17.41 -9.66 18.25
CA LEU A 86 16.71 -8.39 17.99
C LEU A 86 17.05 -7.80 16.63
N GLN A 87 18.32 -7.84 16.22
CA GLN A 87 18.74 -7.39 14.89
C GLN A 87 18.06 -8.22 13.79
N LEU A 88 18.01 -9.55 13.94
CA LEU A 88 17.31 -10.44 13.02
C LEU A 88 15.80 -10.12 12.96
N ALA A 89 15.17 -9.97 14.12
CA ALA A 89 13.74 -9.60 14.18
C ALA A 89 13.49 -8.24 13.51
N SER A 90 14.35 -7.24 13.72
CA SER A 90 14.24 -5.92 13.09
C SER A 90 14.37 -6.02 11.57
N ALA A 91 15.32 -6.80 11.06
CA ALA A 91 15.48 -7.03 9.61
C ALA A 91 14.24 -7.69 9.01
N LEU A 92 13.69 -8.70 9.68
CA LEU A 92 12.46 -9.36 9.25
C LEU A 92 11.26 -8.42 9.27
N PHE A 93 11.10 -7.61 10.34
CA PHE A 93 10.06 -6.59 10.39
C PHE A 93 10.15 -5.61 9.21
N MET A 94 11.34 -5.16 8.85
CA MET A 94 11.52 -4.27 7.69
C MET A 94 11.03 -4.94 6.40
N GLN A 95 11.40 -6.19 6.15
CA GLN A 95 10.99 -6.93 4.95
C GLN A 95 9.47 -7.12 4.90
N PHE A 96 8.85 -7.57 6.00
CA PHE A 96 7.40 -7.75 6.07
C PHE A 96 6.63 -6.43 5.97
N ARG A 97 7.19 -5.31 6.47
CA ARG A 97 6.59 -3.98 6.31
C ARG A 97 6.63 -3.50 4.86
N HIS A 98 7.69 -3.80 4.10
CA HIS A 98 7.70 -3.52 2.67
C HIS A 98 6.61 -4.32 1.94
N GLY A 99 6.39 -5.57 2.33
CA GLY A 99 5.28 -6.38 1.82
C GLY A 99 3.90 -5.79 2.16
N ASP A 100 3.72 -5.30 3.39
CA ASP A 100 2.50 -4.64 3.85
C ASP A 100 2.18 -3.35 3.06
N ILE A 101 3.20 -2.55 2.73
CA ILE A 101 3.06 -1.40 1.82
C ILE A 101 2.61 -1.86 0.43
N ALA A 102 3.24 -2.88 -0.13
CA ALA A 102 2.87 -3.40 -1.43
C ALA A 102 1.43 -3.92 -1.46
N TYR A 103 1.02 -4.63 -0.40
CA TYR A 103 -0.35 -5.09 -0.24
C TYR A 103 -1.35 -3.92 -0.17
N PHE A 104 -1.04 -2.88 0.60
CA PHE A 104 -1.86 -1.67 0.66
C PHE A 104 -1.99 -1.00 -0.73
N MET A 105 -0.91 -0.93 -1.49
CA MET A 105 -0.95 -0.40 -2.86
C MET A 105 -1.80 -1.28 -3.80
N TYR A 106 -1.78 -2.59 -3.61
CA TYR A 106 -2.63 -3.53 -4.35
C TYR A 106 -4.11 -3.35 -4.01
N GLU A 107 -4.47 -3.27 -2.73
CA GLU A 107 -5.87 -3.01 -2.31
C GLU A 107 -6.42 -1.70 -2.87
N ARG A 108 -5.55 -0.70 -3.10
CA ARG A 108 -5.90 0.59 -3.70
C ARG A 108 -5.87 0.58 -5.23
N GLY A 109 -5.56 -0.56 -5.86
CA GLY A 109 -5.49 -0.69 -7.31
C GLY A 109 -4.33 0.07 -7.96
N VAL A 110 -3.28 0.41 -7.21
CA VAL A 110 -2.07 1.09 -7.70
C VAL A 110 -1.13 0.11 -8.38
N ILE A 111 -1.04 -1.10 -7.87
CA ILE A 111 -0.29 -2.22 -8.48
C ILE A 111 -1.22 -3.40 -8.71
N ASP A 112 -0.89 -4.23 -9.68
CA ASP A 112 -1.58 -5.49 -9.94
C ASP A 112 -1.06 -6.64 -9.05
N GLU A 113 -1.78 -7.76 -9.04
CA GLU A 113 -1.44 -8.93 -8.23
C GLU A 113 -0.08 -9.55 -8.59
N SER A 114 0.31 -9.50 -9.87
CA SER A 114 1.60 -10.02 -10.32
C SER A 114 2.75 -9.23 -9.70
N ARG A 115 2.64 -7.90 -9.67
CA ARG A 115 3.60 -7.02 -9.00
C ARG A 115 3.64 -7.23 -7.50
N LEU A 116 2.47 -7.39 -6.87
CA LEU A 116 2.39 -7.72 -5.45
C LEU A 116 3.13 -9.04 -5.17
N LYS A 117 2.80 -10.12 -5.87
CA LYS A 117 3.46 -11.43 -5.73
C LYS A 117 4.98 -11.34 -5.95
N SER A 118 5.42 -10.58 -6.97
CA SER A 118 6.85 -10.34 -7.21
C SER A 118 7.53 -9.64 -6.03
N THR A 119 6.87 -8.65 -5.41
CA THR A 119 7.39 -7.93 -4.25
C THR A 119 7.44 -8.81 -2.99
N LEU A 120 6.49 -9.73 -2.84
CA LEU A 120 6.42 -10.65 -1.69
C LEU A 120 7.35 -11.86 -1.81
N ARG A 121 7.79 -12.20 -3.03
CA ARG A 121 8.63 -13.39 -3.29
C ARG A 121 9.91 -13.46 -2.42
N PRO A 122 10.61 -12.34 -2.13
CA PRO A 122 11.81 -12.38 -1.29
C PRO A 122 11.55 -12.56 0.20
N LEU A 123 10.29 -12.63 0.68
CA LEU A 123 10.01 -12.89 2.09
C LEU A 123 10.52 -14.30 2.46
N PRO A 124 11.24 -14.47 3.57
CA PRO A 124 11.89 -15.73 3.94
C PRO A 124 10.89 -16.74 4.53
N LEU A 125 9.77 -16.98 3.86
CA LEU A 125 8.70 -17.87 4.30
C LEU A 125 8.85 -19.31 3.79
N ASP A 126 9.88 -19.59 2.99
CA ASP A 126 10.35 -20.91 2.63
C ASP A 126 11.08 -21.62 3.79
N GLY A 127 11.74 -20.86 4.68
CA GLY A 127 12.54 -21.33 5.79
C GLY A 127 11.86 -21.28 7.17
N PRO A 128 12.41 -22.01 8.17
CA PRO A 128 11.83 -22.09 9.51
C PRO A 128 11.89 -20.76 10.29
N THR A 129 12.93 -19.96 10.08
CA THR A 129 13.12 -18.68 10.81
C THR A 129 12.05 -17.66 10.42
N GLY A 130 11.80 -17.48 9.13
CA GLY A 130 10.77 -16.53 8.67
C GLY A 130 9.37 -17.00 9.03
N ARG A 131 9.08 -18.30 8.95
CA ARG A 131 7.79 -18.87 9.38
C ARG A 131 7.56 -18.69 10.88
N ARG A 132 8.59 -18.92 11.71
CA ARG A 132 8.52 -18.67 13.16
C ARG A 132 8.23 -17.19 13.45
N PHE A 133 9.00 -16.30 12.82
CA PHE A 133 8.79 -14.85 12.94
C PHE A 133 7.37 -14.47 12.53
N TRP A 134 6.90 -14.94 11.37
CA TRP A 134 5.55 -14.65 10.90
C TRP A 134 4.48 -15.09 11.92
N ASN A 135 4.55 -16.32 12.40
CA ASN A 135 3.59 -16.86 13.35
C ASN A 135 3.58 -16.09 14.68
N GLU A 136 4.73 -15.61 15.13
CA GLU A 136 4.89 -14.86 16.38
C GLU A 136 4.44 -13.40 16.25
N TYR A 137 4.75 -12.75 15.12
CA TYR A 137 4.60 -11.30 14.96
C TYR A 137 3.53 -10.88 13.95
N LYS A 138 2.85 -11.79 13.27
CA LYS A 138 1.85 -11.43 12.24
C LYS A 138 0.73 -10.51 12.74
N PHE A 139 0.43 -10.53 14.03
CA PHE A 139 -0.57 -9.64 14.64
C PHE A 139 -0.18 -8.15 14.65
N ALA A 140 1.08 -7.83 14.38
CA ALA A 140 1.53 -6.46 14.17
C ALA A 140 1.12 -5.88 12.80
N PHE A 141 0.58 -6.70 11.89
CA PHE A 141 0.17 -6.31 10.54
C PHE A 141 -1.35 -6.27 10.40
N VAL A 142 -1.85 -5.58 9.37
CA VAL A 142 -3.30 -5.49 9.10
C VAL A 142 -3.89 -6.86 8.72
N GLU A 143 -5.14 -7.08 9.06
CA GLU A 143 -5.80 -8.39 8.89
C GLU A 143 -5.83 -8.86 7.43
N GLY A 144 -6.06 -7.95 6.48
CA GLY A 144 -6.08 -8.27 5.04
C GLY A 144 -4.73 -8.82 4.57
N TYR A 145 -3.64 -8.14 4.93
CA TYR A 145 -2.29 -8.60 4.61
C TYR A 145 -1.96 -9.94 5.26
N ARG A 146 -2.33 -10.14 6.53
CA ARG A 146 -2.13 -11.42 7.23
C ARG A 146 -2.78 -12.58 6.47
N ARG A 147 -4.06 -12.42 6.13
CA ARG A 147 -4.80 -13.46 5.37
C ARG A 147 -4.16 -13.73 4.01
N TYR A 148 -3.73 -12.68 3.33
CA TYR A 148 -3.08 -12.84 2.03
C TYR A 148 -1.76 -13.63 2.12
N ILE A 149 -0.90 -13.30 3.08
CA ILE A 149 0.36 -14.04 3.32
C ILE A 149 0.08 -15.49 3.76
N ASP A 150 -0.87 -15.72 4.68
CA ASP A 150 -1.25 -17.06 5.11
C ASP A 150 -1.72 -17.90 3.90
N THR A 151 -2.52 -17.32 2.98
CA THR A 151 -2.93 -17.99 1.72
C THR A 151 -1.73 -18.35 0.84
N LEU A 152 -0.77 -17.44 0.66
CA LEU A 152 0.43 -17.73 -0.13
C LEU A 152 1.30 -18.84 0.47
N ILE A 153 1.34 -18.94 1.80
CA ILE A 153 2.03 -20.04 2.51
C ILE A 153 1.30 -21.37 2.25
N ASP A 154 -0.02 -21.38 2.33
CA ASP A 154 -0.85 -22.58 2.10
C ASP A 154 -0.79 -23.06 0.63
N GLU A 155 -0.58 -22.15 -0.32
CA GLU A 155 -0.39 -22.43 -1.75
C GLU A 155 1.06 -22.80 -2.12
N ASP A 156 1.94 -23.00 -1.15
CA ASP A 156 3.37 -23.28 -1.36
C ASP A 156 4.09 -22.26 -2.27
N PHE A 157 3.58 -21.02 -2.33
CA PHE A 157 4.12 -19.95 -3.18
C PHE A 157 5.62 -19.69 -2.96
N TYR A 158 6.10 -19.89 -1.73
CA TYR A 158 7.49 -19.65 -1.32
C TYR A 158 8.41 -20.85 -1.56
N VAL A 159 7.87 -22.02 -1.90
CA VAL A 159 8.67 -23.21 -2.21
C VAL A 159 9.14 -23.09 -3.67
N GLU A 160 10.45 -23.21 -3.92
CA GLU A 160 10.95 -23.28 -5.29
C GLU A 160 10.43 -24.54 -5.97
N PRO A 161 9.88 -24.43 -7.22
CA PRO A 161 9.54 -25.60 -7.98
C PRO A 161 10.81 -26.45 -8.18
N ALA A 162 10.72 -27.75 -7.87
CA ALA A 162 11.84 -28.66 -8.07
C ALA A 162 12.39 -28.50 -9.50
N SER A 163 13.66 -28.15 -9.62
CA SER A 163 14.34 -28.00 -10.92
C SER A 163 14.20 -29.29 -11.69
N GLN A 164 13.43 -29.27 -12.80
CA GLN A 164 13.34 -30.33 -13.77
C GLN A 164 14.62 -30.45 -14.60
#